data_75ef2ccd3b27f7c8e772ae6c70157e9d
#
_entry.id   75ef2ccd3b27f7c8e772ae6c70157e9d
#
_cell.length_a   1.000
_cell.length_b   1.000
_cell.length_c   1.000
_cell.angle_alpha   90.00
_cell.angle_beta   90.00
_cell.angle_gamma   90.00
#
_symmetry.space_group_name_H-M   'P 1'
#
loop_
_entity.id
_entity.type
_entity.pdbx_description
1 polymer ?
#
loop_
_entity_poly.entity_id
_entity_poly.type
_entity_poly.pdbx_seq_one_letter_code
_entity_poly.pdbx_strand_id
1 'polypeptide(L)'
;CFCAALPMPTIRAVGVAKIKQVPDDSVEIHLNAEGTPDLANVTPVVNAFDTYALEMAARLKESSEGEVTVVCVGEDSAKNSLKNCLAVGADHAFLVSDDAFKGSDTTGIANILKNVIAKLEADNGQKFDLVFCGKEATDAALGQGGLMLAEELGTSVITNITEIALDGDKVTAKQETEEGYRTVEASAPCVVTVTKPEYDPRYPTIKNKMAARKKPIGDIKEADLADLEKEKVGESNAKVQIVKLYEPAKKEAGIKIQEETPEDSAIKAVAMMADAKVF
;
A
#
# COMPACT_ATOMS: atom_id res chain seq x y z
N CYS A 1 -10.25 -52.50 -5.82
CA CYS A 1 -10.18 -51.19 -6.50
C CYS A 1 -9.50 -50.20 -5.55
N PHE A 2 -8.19 -49.96 -5.75
CA PHE A 2 -7.49 -48.87 -5.13
C PHE A 2 -7.83 -47.59 -5.95
N CYS A 3 -8.70 -46.72 -5.44
CA CYS A 3 -8.74 -45.35 -5.90
C CYS A 3 -7.49 -44.65 -5.29
N ALA A 4 -6.45 -44.55 -6.12
CA ALA A 4 -5.38 -43.60 -5.84
C ALA A 4 -6.02 -42.19 -5.88
N ALA A 5 -6.15 -41.56 -4.71
CA ALA A 5 -6.44 -40.14 -4.66
C ALA A 5 -5.29 -39.44 -5.39
N LEU A 6 -5.60 -38.84 -6.52
CA LEU A 6 -4.69 -37.91 -7.20
C LEU A 6 -4.37 -36.83 -6.12
N PRO A 7 -3.08 -36.47 -5.93
CA PRO A 7 -2.77 -35.35 -5.08
C PRO A 7 -3.52 -34.15 -5.63
N MET A 8 -4.37 -33.53 -4.84
CA MET A 8 -4.93 -32.24 -5.19
C MET A 8 -3.75 -31.31 -5.50
N PRO A 9 -3.81 -30.52 -6.56
CA PRO A 9 -2.77 -29.54 -6.83
C PRO A 9 -2.65 -28.67 -5.59
N THR A 10 -1.46 -28.62 -5.03
CA THR A 10 -1.14 -27.70 -3.94
C THR A 10 -1.34 -26.30 -4.52
N ILE A 11 -2.40 -25.62 -4.11
CA ILE A 11 -2.69 -24.27 -4.57
C ILE A 11 -1.62 -23.38 -3.98
N ARG A 12 -0.68 -22.97 -4.80
CA ARG A 12 0.31 -21.94 -4.43
C ARG A 12 -0.42 -20.60 -4.52
N ALA A 13 -0.64 -19.97 -3.40
CA ALA A 13 -1.13 -18.60 -3.39
C ALA A 13 -0.08 -17.68 -4.01
N VAL A 14 -0.37 -17.18 -5.19
CA VAL A 14 0.50 -16.22 -5.88
C VAL A 14 -0.07 -14.83 -5.64
N GLY A 15 0.66 -14.02 -4.89
CA GLY A 15 0.25 -12.66 -4.55
C GLY A 15 1.13 -11.61 -5.19
N VAL A 16 0.52 -10.53 -5.65
CA VAL A 16 1.24 -9.30 -6.00
C VAL A 16 0.95 -8.22 -4.98
N ALA A 17 1.99 -7.56 -4.47
CA ALA A 17 1.84 -6.42 -3.57
C ALA A 17 2.28 -5.14 -4.29
N LYS A 18 1.35 -4.18 -4.41
CA LYS A 18 1.64 -2.82 -4.87
C LYS A 18 2.37 -2.09 -3.76
N ILE A 19 3.53 -1.55 -4.07
CA ILE A 19 4.38 -0.79 -3.15
C ILE A 19 4.52 0.65 -3.66
N LYS A 20 4.39 1.61 -2.77
CA LYS A 20 4.70 3.01 -3.03
C LYS A 20 5.89 3.45 -2.18
N GLN A 21 6.83 4.15 -2.78
CA GLN A 21 7.84 4.90 -2.07
C GLN A 21 7.26 6.27 -1.69
N VAL A 22 7.42 6.67 -0.44
CA VAL A 22 6.93 7.93 0.11
C VAL A 22 8.03 8.61 0.92
N PRO A 23 7.96 9.93 1.16
CA PRO A 23 8.81 10.59 2.15
C PRO A 23 8.61 9.98 3.54
N ASP A 24 9.66 9.96 4.36
CA ASP A 24 9.56 9.54 5.76
C ASP A 24 8.68 10.53 6.54
N ASP A 25 7.56 10.06 7.07
CA ASP A 25 6.56 10.85 7.82
C ASP A 25 7.00 11.20 9.25
N SER A 26 8.12 10.66 9.72
CA SER A 26 8.75 11.06 10.99
C SER A 26 9.47 12.42 10.90
N VAL A 27 9.66 12.94 9.67
CA VAL A 27 10.36 14.20 9.40
C VAL A 27 9.35 15.28 9.02
N GLU A 28 9.43 16.46 9.67
CA GLU A 28 8.63 17.63 9.29
C GLU A 28 9.07 18.12 7.90
N ILE A 29 8.15 18.14 6.94
CA ILE A 29 8.42 18.58 5.57
C ILE A 29 7.91 20.01 5.41
N HIS A 30 8.81 20.90 4.97
CA HIS A 30 8.48 22.29 4.67
C HIS A 30 8.37 22.51 3.17
N LEU A 31 7.71 23.60 2.78
CA LEU A 31 7.68 24.03 1.39
C LEU A 31 8.94 24.85 1.06
N ASN A 32 9.50 24.61 -0.11
CA ASN A 32 10.58 25.44 -0.64
C ASN A 32 10.05 26.79 -1.20
N ALA A 33 10.93 27.63 -1.71
CA ALA A 33 10.56 28.93 -2.26
C ALA A 33 9.60 28.87 -3.48
N GLU A 34 9.53 27.71 -4.12
CA GLU A 34 8.65 27.44 -5.28
C GLU A 34 7.27 26.92 -4.87
N GLY A 35 7.03 26.71 -3.57
CA GLY A 35 5.78 26.17 -3.01
C GLY A 35 5.63 24.66 -3.21
N THR A 36 6.72 23.95 -3.43
CA THR A 36 6.78 22.47 -3.48
C THR A 36 7.44 21.91 -2.24
N PRO A 37 7.17 20.63 -1.85
CA PRO A 37 7.80 20.02 -0.70
C PRO A 37 9.32 19.97 -0.84
N ASP A 38 10.05 20.42 0.18
CA ASP A 38 11.51 20.25 0.25
C ASP A 38 11.85 18.85 0.77
N LEU A 39 12.22 17.99 -0.16
CA LEU A 39 12.60 16.60 0.12
C LEU A 39 14.12 16.35 0.12
N ALA A 40 14.94 17.39 0.01
CA ALA A 40 16.41 17.25 -0.16
C ALA A 40 17.06 16.43 0.99
N ASN A 41 16.54 16.55 2.21
CA ASN A 41 17.05 15.86 3.39
C ASN A 41 16.10 14.78 3.94
N VAL A 42 15.08 14.41 3.18
CA VAL A 42 14.09 13.41 3.59
C VAL A 42 14.43 12.06 2.96
N THR A 43 14.63 11.05 3.79
CA THR A 43 14.88 9.69 3.29
C THR A 43 13.59 9.10 2.75
N PRO A 44 13.55 8.61 1.50
CA PRO A 44 12.37 7.93 0.99
C PRO A 44 12.25 6.52 1.61
N VAL A 45 11.04 6.18 2.03
CA VAL A 45 10.70 4.89 2.67
C VAL A 45 9.57 4.18 1.95
N VAL A 46 9.35 2.91 2.25
CA VAL A 46 8.14 2.20 1.83
C VAL A 46 6.95 2.75 2.62
N ASN A 47 5.85 3.04 1.95
CA ASN A 47 4.61 3.45 2.59
C ASN A 47 4.20 2.50 3.72
N ALA A 48 3.84 3.04 4.88
CA ALA A 48 3.55 2.24 6.07
C ALA A 48 2.45 1.19 5.83
N PHE A 49 1.35 1.55 5.17
CA PHE A 49 0.28 0.60 4.86
C PHE A 49 0.71 -0.47 3.83
N ASP A 50 1.60 -0.13 2.89
CA ASP A 50 2.14 -1.13 1.95
C ASP A 50 3.10 -2.10 2.69
N THR A 51 3.75 -1.65 3.76
CA THR A 51 4.56 -2.52 4.63
C THR A 51 3.68 -3.55 5.35
N TYR A 52 2.51 -3.16 5.86
CA TYR A 52 1.52 -4.09 6.42
C TYR A 52 0.98 -5.06 5.37
N ALA A 53 0.71 -4.57 4.17
CA ALA A 53 0.25 -5.39 3.06
C ALA A 53 1.28 -6.47 2.66
N LEU A 54 2.55 -6.09 2.58
CA LEU A 54 3.64 -7.02 2.29
C LEU A 54 3.83 -8.06 3.42
N GLU A 55 3.77 -7.65 4.68
CA GLU A 55 3.86 -8.58 5.81
C GLU A 55 2.72 -9.59 5.80
N MET A 56 1.49 -9.13 5.51
CA MET A 56 0.32 -10.01 5.40
C MET A 56 0.48 -11.01 4.26
N ALA A 57 0.93 -10.56 3.09
CA ALA A 57 1.22 -11.42 1.95
C ALA A 57 2.32 -12.44 2.25
N ALA A 58 3.39 -12.02 2.95
CA ALA A 58 4.48 -12.91 3.34
C ALA A 58 4.04 -14.00 4.33
N ARG A 59 3.18 -13.65 5.30
CA ARG A 59 2.60 -14.62 6.25
C ARG A 59 1.67 -15.61 5.55
N LEU A 60 0.82 -15.12 4.64
CA LEU A 60 -0.05 -15.99 3.85
C LEU A 60 0.77 -16.96 3.00
N LYS A 61 1.81 -16.48 2.32
CA LYS A 61 2.74 -17.29 1.56
C LYS A 61 3.39 -18.40 2.42
N GLU A 62 3.84 -18.07 3.62
CA GLU A 62 4.48 -19.03 4.53
C GLU A 62 3.53 -20.18 4.93
N SER A 63 2.22 -19.93 4.96
CA SER A 63 1.20 -20.95 5.29
C SER A 63 0.70 -21.71 4.06
N SER A 64 0.92 -21.21 2.84
CA SER A 64 0.35 -21.77 1.59
C SER A 64 1.40 -22.21 0.55
N GLU A 65 2.69 -22.13 0.88
CA GLU A 65 3.81 -22.38 -0.06
C GLU A 65 3.75 -21.52 -1.35
N GLY A 66 3.17 -20.32 -1.25
CA GLY A 66 3.01 -19.38 -2.34
C GLY A 66 4.25 -18.56 -2.66
N GLU A 67 4.11 -17.62 -3.58
CA GLU A 67 5.12 -16.63 -3.93
C GLU A 67 4.54 -15.21 -3.84
N VAL A 68 5.38 -14.24 -3.51
CA VAL A 68 5.01 -12.82 -3.43
C VAL A 68 5.88 -12.02 -4.38
N THR A 69 5.24 -11.36 -5.33
CA THR A 69 5.84 -10.39 -6.22
C THR A 69 5.53 -8.97 -5.74
N VAL A 70 6.52 -8.10 -5.65
CA VAL A 70 6.30 -6.68 -5.36
C VAL A 70 6.49 -5.84 -6.60
N VAL A 71 5.60 -4.86 -6.78
CA VAL A 71 5.61 -3.94 -7.91
C VAL A 71 5.57 -2.52 -7.38
N CYS A 72 6.47 -1.67 -7.85
CA CYS A 72 6.50 -0.24 -7.53
C CYS A 72 6.48 0.58 -8.82
N VAL A 73 5.50 1.44 -8.97
CA VAL A 73 5.49 2.49 -10.00
C VAL A 73 6.21 3.69 -9.41
N GLY A 74 7.31 4.11 -10.01
CA GLY A 74 8.11 5.18 -9.44
C GLY A 74 9.44 5.40 -10.16
N GLU A 75 10.30 6.19 -9.55
CA GLU A 75 11.63 6.50 -10.06
C GLU A 75 12.67 5.45 -9.65
N ASP A 76 13.86 5.56 -10.21
CA ASP A 76 14.98 4.62 -9.97
C ASP A 76 15.38 4.52 -8.48
N SER A 77 15.17 5.57 -7.71
CA SER A 77 15.37 5.60 -6.25
C SER A 77 14.56 4.52 -5.51
N ALA A 78 13.40 4.12 -6.04
CA ALA A 78 12.53 3.10 -5.46
C ALA A 78 13.16 1.68 -5.46
N LYS A 79 14.24 1.45 -6.21
CA LYS A 79 15.00 0.19 -6.16
C LYS A 79 15.49 -0.14 -4.75
N ASN A 80 15.84 0.87 -3.95
CA ASN A 80 16.22 0.67 -2.55
C ASN A 80 15.06 0.13 -1.70
N SER A 81 13.86 0.69 -1.88
CA SER A 81 12.64 0.23 -1.24
C SER A 81 12.28 -1.19 -1.66
N LEU A 82 12.40 -1.52 -2.95
CA LEU A 82 12.19 -2.88 -3.47
C LEU A 82 13.20 -3.88 -2.91
N LYS A 83 14.48 -3.50 -2.72
CA LYS A 83 15.46 -4.35 -2.02
C LYS A 83 15.08 -4.62 -0.57
N ASN A 84 14.51 -3.64 0.14
CA ASN A 84 14.00 -3.85 1.48
C ASN A 84 12.80 -4.82 1.47
N CYS A 85 11.88 -4.70 0.50
CA CYS A 85 10.77 -5.64 0.33
C CYS A 85 11.26 -7.08 0.09
N LEU A 86 12.27 -7.27 -0.76
CA LEU A 86 12.92 -8.57 -0.98
C LEU A 86 13.58 -9.13 0.29
N ALA A 87 14.03 -8.27 1.20
CA ALA A 87 14.67 -8.70 2.45
C ALA A 87 13.68 -9.11 3.54
N VAL A 88 12.40 -8.71 3.43
CA VAL A 88 11.34 -9.01 4.41
C VAL A 88 10.32 -10.04 3.95
N GLY A 89 10.44 -10.60 2.74
CA GLY A 89 9.57 -11.70 2.36
C GLY A 89 9.16 -11.79 0.90
N ALA A 90 9.38 -10.74 0.10
CA ALA A 90 9.11 -10.81 -1.34
C ALA A 90 10.09 -11.75 -2.05
N ASP A 91 9.59 -12.46 -3.06
CA ASP A 91 10.38 -13.36 -3.90
C ASP A 91 10.90 -12.64 -5.12
N HIS A 92 10.05 -11.86 -5.76
CA HIS A 92 10.33 -11.09 -6.97
C HIS A 92 10.01 -9.62 -6.76
N ALA A 93 10.72 -8.75 -7.48
CA ALA A 93 10.51 -7.31 -7.41
C ALA A 93 10.63 -6.67 -8.80
N PHE A 94 9.72 -5.77 -9.11
CA PHE A 94 9.70 -5.03 -10.37
C PHE A 94 9.55 -3.53 -10.13
N LEU A 95 10.42 -2.77 -10.78
CA LEU A 95 10.28 -1.32 -10.90
C LEU A 95 9.58 -0.99 -12.22
N VAL A 96 8.51 -0.24 -12.13
CA VAL A 96 7.77 0.28 -13.28
C VAL A 96 8.09 1.75 -13.39
N SER A 97 8.95 2.11 -14.34
CA SER A 97 9.49 3.46 -14.44
C SER A 97 9.68 3.88 -15.88
N ASP A 98 8.95 4.93 -16.25
CA ASP A 98 9.04 5.58 -17.55
C ASP A 98 8.68 7.06 -17.40
N ASP A 99 9.22 7.91 -18.27
CA ASP A 99 8.86 9.33 -18.29
C ASP A 99 7.38 9.55 -18.63
N ALA A 100 6.80 8.65 -19.43
CA ALA A 100 5.38 8.67 -19.75
C ALA A 100 4.46 8.48 -18.54
N PHE A 101 4.96 7.91 -17.45
CA PHE A 101 4.16 7.64 -16.24
C PHE A 101 4.18 8.79 -15.24
N LYS A 102 5.08 9.74 -15.40
CA LYS A 102 5.25 10.87 -14.47
C LYS A 102 3.99 11.72 -14.39
N GLY A 103 3.61 12.10 -13.18
CA GLY A 103 2.42 12.92 -12.94
C GLY A 103 1.09 12.20 -13.14
N SER A 104 1.08 10.90 -13.40
CA SER A 104 -0.16 10.11 -13.44
C SER A 104 -0.91 10.20 -12.11
N ASP A 105 -2.20 10.46 -12.17
CA ASP A 105 -3.09 10.37 -11.01
C ASP A 105 -3.41 8.91 -10.65
N THR A 106 -4.30 8.71 -9.67
CA THR A 106 -4.68 7.37 -9.21
C THR A 106 -5.29 6.51 -10.32
N THR A 107 -6.03 7.11 -11.26
CA THR A 107 -6.61 6.43 -12.42
C THR A 107 -5.50 5.91 -13.35
N GLY A 108 -4.54 6.77 -13.67
CA GLY A 108 -3.39 6.40 -14.50
C GLY A 108 -2.54 5.30 -13.86
N ILE A 109 -2.28 5.40 -12.54
CA ILE A 109 -1.54 4.38 -11.79
C ILE A 109 -2.30 3.03 -11.78
N ALA A 110 -3.63 3.04 -11.62
CA ALA A 110 -4.42 1.81 -11.68
C ALA A 110 -4.33 1.14 -13.06
N ASN A 111 -4.41 1.93 -14.13
CA ASN A 111 -4.24 1.43 -15.51
C ASN A 111 -2.83 0.84 -15.75
N ILE A 112 -1.77 1.53 -15.29
CA ILE A 112 -0.39 1.00 -15.36
C ILE A 112 -0.30 -0.33 -14.64
N LEU A 113 -0.77 -0.41 -13.38
CA LEU A 113 -0.69 -1.62 -12.56
C LEU A 113 -1.47 -2.79 -13.15
N LYS A 114 -2.68 -2.55 -13.70
CA LYS A 114 -3.44 -3.57 -14.46
C LYS A 114 -2.59 -4.21 -15.55
N ASN A 115 -1.97 -3.38 -16.37
CA ASN A 115 -1.16 -3.86 -17.51
C ASN A 115 0.13 -4.56 -17.04
N VAL A 116 0.74 -4.09 -15.94
CA VAL A 116 1.89 -4.76 -15.31
C VAL A 116 1.50 -6.13 -14.78
N ILE A 117 0.37 -6.24 -14.09
CA ILE A 117 -0.15 -7.53 -13.59
C ILE A 117 -0.39 -8.48 -14.75
N ALA A 118 -1.09 -8.05 -15.80
CA ALA A 118 -1.36 -8.85 -16.99
C ALA A 118 -0.07 -9.34 -17.67
N LYS A 119 0.94 -8.45 -17.78
CA LYS A 119 2.25 -8.84 -18.32
C LYS A 119 2.94 -9.89 -17.47
N LEU A 120 3.00 -9.69 -16.14
CA LEU A 120 3.65 -10.63 -15.23
C LEU A 120 2.94 -11.99 -15.20
N GLU A 121 1.61 -12.01 -15.28
CA GLU A 121 0.83 -13.24 -15.42
C GLU A 121 1.14 -13.97 -16.73
N ALA A 122 1.26 -13.25 -17.84
CA ALA A 122 1.63 -13.81 -19.14
C ALA A 122 3.05 -14.38 -19.13
N ASP A 123 4.01 -13.64 -18.56
CA ASP A 123 5.41 -14.04 -18.48
C ASP A 123 5.60 -15.30 -17.60
N ASN A 124 4.84 -15.39 -16.50
CA ASN A 124 4.90 -16.51 -15.56
C ASN A 124 3.99 -17.71 -15.97
N GLY A 125 3.07 -17.50 -16.90
CA GLY A 125 2.06 -18.49 -17.30
C GLY A 125 1.05 -18.84 -16.18
N GLN A 126 0.91 -17.98 -15.17
CA GLN A 126 0.05 -18.18 -14.01
C GLN A 126 -0.55 -16.84 -13.54
N LYS A 127 -1.83 -16.88 -13.16
CA LYS A 127 -2.54 -15.72 -12.59
C LYS A 127 -2.17 -15.50 -11.12
N PHE A 128 -2.30 -14.26 -10.70
CA PHE A 128 -2.24 -13.90 -9.28
C PHE A 128 -3.60 -14.16 -8.62
N ASP A 129 -3.58 -14.86 -7.49
CA ASP A 129 -4.80 -15.11 -6.71
C ASP A 129 -5.20 -13.88 -5.90
N LEU A 130 -4.21 -13.11 -5.41
CA LEU A 130 -4.43 -11.95 -4.57
C LEU A 130 -3.57 -10.76 -4.99
N VAL A 131 -4.18 -9.58 -4.94
CA VAL A 131 -3.48 -8.31 -5.10
C VAL A 131 -3.56 -7.54 -3.78
N PHE A 132 -2.42 -7.36 -3.14
CA PHE A 132 -2.31 -6.65 -1.88
C PHE A 132 -1.97 -5.18 -2.12
N CYS A 133 -2.75 -4.28 -1.55
CA CYS A 133 -2.50 -2.85 -1.53
C CYS A 133 -2.54 -2.36 -0.08
N GLY A 134 -1.74 -1.37 0.27
CA GLY A 134 -1.99 -0.61 1.49
C GLY A 134 -3.34 0.12 1.40
N LYS A 135 -3.99 0.34 2.54
CA LYS A 135 -5.22 1.13 2.64
C LYS A 135 -5.10 2.45 1.90
N GLU A 136 -4.01 3.16 2.13
CA GLU A 136 -3.72 4.46 1.53
C GLU A 136 -2.21 4.72 1.52
N ALA A 137 -1.78 5.80 0.90
CA ALA A 137 -0.41 6.29 0.98
C ALA A 137 -0.34 7.45 1.98
N THR A 138 0.66 7.43 2.87
CA THR A 138 0.82 8.42 3.95
C THR A 138 1.04 9.85 3.43
N ASP A 139 1.56 9.98 2.21
CA ASP A 139 1.81 11.27 1.56
C ASP A 139 0.57 11.91 0.89
N ALA A 140 -0.46 11.12 0.56
CA ALA A 140 -1.62 11.60 -0.18
C ALA A 140 -2.97 11.28 0.49
N ALA A 141 -3.04 10.23 1.30
CA ALA A 141 -4.22 9.77 2.08
C ALA A 141 -5.53 9.67 1.27
N LEU A 142 -5.45 9.30 -0.02
CA LEU A 142 -6.64 9.24 -0.89
C LEU A 142 -7.46 7.95 -0.70
N GLY A 143 -6.86 6.85 -0.28
CA GLY A 143 -7.55 5.57 -0.06
C GLY A 143 -8.17 4.91 -1.30
N GLN A 144 -7.84 5.37 -2.50
CA GLN A 144 -8.53 4.99 -3.74
C GLN A 144 -7.78 3.94 -4.58
N GLY A 145 -6.45 3.82 -4.42
CA GLY A 145 -5.61 3.07 -5.35
C GLY A 145 -5.98 1.60 -5.51
N GLY A 146 -6.25 0.90 -4.41
CA GLY A 146 -6.64 -0.51 -4.45
C GLY A 146 -8.04 -0.72 -5.04
N LEU A 147 -8.98 0.20 -4.77
CA LEU A 147 -10.34 0.13 -5.29
C LEU A 147 -10.36 0.35 -6.82
N MET A 148 -9.65 1.37 -7.29
CA MET A 148 -9.54 1.66 -8.73
C MET A 148 -8.83 0.53 -9.48
N LEU A 149 -7.81 -0.09 -8.85
CA LEU A 149 -7.13 -1.24 -9.43
C LEU A 149 -8.07 -2.46 -9.53
N ALA A 150 -8.92 -2.71 -8.52
CA ALA A 150 -9.89 -3.79 -8.55
C ALA A 150 -10.90 -3.60 -9.70
N GLU A 151 -11.39 -2.37 -9.89
CA GLU A 151 -12.29 -2.02 -11.00
C GLU A 151 -11.61 -2.24 -12.35
N GLU A 152 -10.38 -1.77 -12.52
CA GLU A 152 -9.61 -1.97 -13.76
C GLU A 152 -9.33 -3.45 -14.05
N LEU A 153 -9.13 -4.28 -13.02
CA LEU A 153 -8.93 -5.72 -13.13
C LEU A 153 -10.25 -6.49 -13.31
N GLY A 154 -11.41 -5.87 -13.03
CA GLY A 154 -12.71 -6.52 -13.05
C GLY A 154 -12.84 -7.61 -11.98
N THR A 155 -12.23 -7.41 -10.80
CA THR A 155 -12.22 -8.37 -9.70
C THR A 155 -12.92 -7.82 -8.45
N SER A 156 -13.25 -8.72 -7.52
CA SER A 156 -13.74 -8.31 -6.20
C SER A 156 -12.67 -7.59 -5.39
N VAL A 157 -13.11 -6.73 -4.43
CA VAL A 157 -12.23 -6.05 -3.50
C VAL A 157 -12.75 -6.18 -2.07
N ILE A 158 -11.84 -6.45 -1.12
CA ILE A 158 -12.11 -6.36 0.32
C ILE A 158 -11.22 -5.28 0.90
N THR A 159 -11.83 -4.25 1.48
CA THR A 159 -11.10 -3.07 1.97
C THR A 159 -10.81 -3.15 3.46
N ASN A 160 -9.75 -2.45 3.90
CA ASN A 160 -9.39 -2.25 5.31
C ASN A 160 -9.29 -3.57 6.09
N ILE A 161 -8.59 -4.57 5.53
CA ILE A 161 -8.46 -5.85 6.20
C ILE A 161 -7.32 -5.82 7.22
N THR A 162 -7.51 -6.56 8.33
CA THR A 162 -6.52 -6.78 9.39
C THR A 162 -6.03 -8.23 9.43
N GLU A 163 -6.81 -9.16 8.87
CA GLU A 163 -6.48 -10.58 8.77
C GLU A 163 -7.00 -11.14 7.45
N ILE A 164 -6.33 -12.17 6.93
CA ILE A 164 -6.72 -12.88 5.71
C ILE A 164 -6.40 -14.37 5.82
N ALA A 165 -7.25 -15.18 5.23
CA ALA A 165 -7.02 -16.61 4.98
C ALA A 165 -7.45 -16.95 3.56
N LEU A 166 -6.75 -17.90 2.94
CA LEU A 166 -7.07 -18.45 1.62
C LEU A 166 -7.22 -19.96 1.74
N ASP A 167 -8.37 -20.49 1.32
CA ASP A 167 -8.66 -21.91 1.24
C ASP A 167 -9.23 -22.24 -0.15
N GLY A 168 -8.39 -22.85 -0.97
CA GLY A 168 -8.68 -22.96 -2.38
C GLY A 168 -8.76 -21.60 -3.06
N ASP A 169 -9.90 -21.30 -3.68
CA ASP A 169 -10.23 -20.00 -4.25
C ASP A 169 -11.01 -19.09 -3.29
N LYS A 170 -11.32 -19.59 -2.08
CA LYS A 170 -12.08 -18.85 -1.08
C LYS A 170 -11.17 -17.96 -0.26
N VAL A 171 -11.37 -16.67 -0.38
CA VAL A 171 -10.71 -15.62 0.41
C VAL A 171 -11.62 -15.25 1.58
N THR A 172 -11.13 -15.40 2.80
CA THR A 172 -11.82 -14.94 4.02
C THR A 172 -10.98 -13.87 4.70
N ALA A 173 -11.56 -12.71 4.98
CA ALA A 173 -10.84 -11.60 5.57
C ALA A 173 -11.62 -10.97 6.72
N LYS A 174 -10.88 -10.47 7.74
CA LYS A 174 -11.41 -9.64 8.81
C LYS A 174 -11.27 -8.18 8.39
N GLN A 175 -12.39 -7.53 8.16
CA GLN A 175 -12.46 -6.14 7.73
C GLN A 175 -12.74 -5.23 8.93
N GLU A 176 -11.96 -4.18 9.07
CA GLU A 176 -12.19 -3.10 10.03
C GLU A 176 -13.27 -2.13 9.50
N THR A 177 -14.18 -1.73 10.38
CA THR A 177 -15.22 -0.75 10.11
C THR A 177 -15.29 0.26 11.26
N GLU A 178 -16.03 1.35 11.12
CA GLU A 178 -16.21 2.34 12.19
C GLU A 178 -16.90 1.75 13.44
N GLU A 179 -17.72 0.70 13.27
CA GLU A 179 -18.44 0.03 14.36
C GLU A 179 -17.69 -1.17 14.96
N GLY A 180 -16.53 -1.53 14.40
CA GLY A 180 -15.74 -2.70 14.82
C GLY A 180 -15.26 -3.54 13.63
N TYR A 181 -15.46 -4.85 13.69
CA TYR A 181 -14.94 -5.79 12.68
C TYR A 181 -16.06 -6.66 12.12
N ARG A 182 -15.90 -7.04 10.86
CA ARG A 182 -16.74 -8.06 10.23
C ARG A 182 -15.91 -9.05 9.43
N THR A 183 -16.36 -10.28 9.32
CA THR A 183 -15.75 -11.27 8.42
C THR A 183 -16.41 -11.16 7.05
N VAL A 184 -15.58 -11.06 6.02
CA VAL A 184 -16.02 -10.94 4.61
C VAL A 184 -15.41 -12.08 3.81
N GLU A 185 -16.17 -12.62 2.87
CA GLU A 185 -15.73 -13.68 1.97
C GLU A 185 -15.79 -13.19 0.52
N ALA A 186 -14.81 -13.60 -0.27
CA ALA A 186 -14.75 -13.39 -1.71
C ALA A 186 -14.11 -14.61 -2.38
N SER A 187 -14.15 -14.67 -3.71
CA SER A 187 -13.39 -15.64 -4.50
C SER A 187 -12.15 -14.99 -5.10
N ALA A 188 -11.06 -15.75 -5.19
CA ALA A 188 -9.88 -15.34 -5.96
C ALA A 188 -10.19 -15.37 -7.47
N PRO A 189 -9.62 -14.48 -8.28
CA PRO A 189 -8.72 -13.41 -7.89
C PRO A 189 -9.44 -12.26 -7.15
N CYS A 190 -8.76 -11.69 -6.16
CA CYS A 190 -9.33 -10.63 -5.33
C CYS A 190 -8.27 -9.56 -4.99
N VAL A 191 -8.66 -8.29 -5.01
CA VAL A 191 -7.85 -7.20 -4.47
C VAL A 191 -8.17 -7.00 -2.99
N VAL A 192 -7.15 -6.81 -2.16
CA VAL A 192 -7.34 -6.47 -0.75
C VAL A 192 -6.60 -5.19 -0.40
N THR A 193 -7.23 -4.32 0.40
CA THR A 193 -6.54 -3.18 0.98
C THR A 193 -6.31 -3.40 2.47
N VAL A 194 -5.07 -3.26 2.89
CA VAL A 194 -4.62 -3.63 4.24
C VAL A 194 -4.48 -2.40 5.11
N THR A 195 -5.15 -2.40 6.26
CA THR A 195 -4.94 -1.45 7.36
C THR A 195 -3.96 -2.04 8.37
N LYS A 196 -3.75 -1.37 9.50
CA LYS A 196 -2.82 -1.85 10.53
C LYS A 196 -3.34 -3.15 11.17
N PRO A 197 -2.64 -4.29 10.98
CA PRO A 197 -2.99 -5.54 11.66
C PRO A 197 -2.58 -5.51 13.15
N GLU A 198 -2.94 -6.54 13.91
CA GLU A 198 -2.56 -6.66 15.31
C GLU A 198 -1.05 -6.96 15.52
N TYR A 199 -0.36 -7.35 14.48
CA TYR A 199 1.07 -7.66 14.51
C TYR A 199 1.90 -6.57 13.82
N ASP A 200 3.13 -6.41 14.26
CA ASP A 200 4.09 -5.52 13.60
C ASP A 200 4.75 -6.21 12.39
N PRO A 201 5.07 -5.48 11.34
CA PRO A 201 5.85 -5.99 10.23
C PRO A 201 7.23 -6.45 10.67
N ARG A 202 7.73 -7.50 10.06
CA ARG A 202 9.07 -8.02 10.33
C ARG A 202 10.15 -7.06 9.88
N TYR A 203 11.25 -6.99 10.63
CA TYR A 203 12.45 -6.28 10.24
C TYR A 203 13.41 -7.19 9.46
N PRO A 204 14.08 -6.67 8.43
CA PRO A 204 15.03 -7.46 7.67
C PRO A 204 16.28 -7.76 8.48
N THR A 205 16.66 -9.05 8.58
CA THR A 205 17.95 -9.46 9.17
C THR A 205 19.11 -9.07 8.27
N ILE A 206 20.33 -9.01 8.83
CA ILE A 206 21.55 -8.74 8.05
C ILE A 206 21.70 -9.79 6.94
N LYS A 207 21.44 -11.06 7.24
CA LYS A 207 21.50 -12.17 6.27
C LYS A 207 20.54 -11.94 5.12
N ASN A 208 19.28 -11.56 5.42
CA ASN A 208 18.26 -11.33 4.42
C ASN A 208 18.57 -10.09 3.56
N LYS A 209 19.10 -9.02 4.16
CA LYS A 209 19.57 -7.84 3.41
C LYS A 209 20.68 -8.20 2.43
N MET A 210 21.65 -9.04 2.84
CA MET A 210 22.71 -9.50 1.96
C MET A 210 22.20 -10.39 0.81
N ALA A 211 21.24 -11.27 1.09
CA ALA A 211 20.57 -12.10 0.09
C ALA A 211 19.77 -11.24 -0.91
N ALA A 212 18.98 -10.29 -0.40
CA ALA A 212 18.17 -9.39 -1.22
C ALA A 212 19.00 -8.52 -2.17
N ARG A 213 20.21 -8.10 -1.77
CA ARG A 213 21.12 -7.35 -2.65
C ARG A 213 21.48 -8.12 -3.94
N LYS A 214 21.53 -9.45 -3.88
CA LYS A 214 21.87 -10.33 -5.02
C LYS A 214 20.67 -10.65 -5.91
N LYS A 215 19.44 -10.51 -5.40
CA LYS A 215 18.22 -10.75 -6.19
C LYS A 215 18.08 -9.66 -7.26
N PRO A 216 17.73 -10.00 -8.52
CA PRO A 216 17.46 -9.00 -9.54
C PRO A 216 16.19 -8.19 -9.19
N ILE A 217 16.12 -6.97 -9.69
CA ILE A 217 14.90 -6.20 -9.80
C ILE A 217 14.61 -6.08 -11.30
N GLY A 218 13.43 -6.52 -11.73
CA GLY A 218 12.99 -6.34 -13.09
C GLY A 218 12.62 -4.88 -13.36
N ASP A 219 12.94 -4.36 -14.52
CA ASP A 219 12.51 -3.04 -14.98
C ASP A 219 11.40 -3.22 -16.02
N ILE A 220 10.30 -2.48 -15.87
CA ILE A 220 9.18 -2.47 -16.82
C ILE A 220 8.98 -1.03 -17.30
N LYS A 221 8.90 -0.88 -18.62
CA LYS A 221 8.73 0.39 -19.32
C LYS A 221 7.37 0.46 -20.01
N GLU A 222 6.98 1.66 -20.47
CA GLU A 222 5.78 1.84 -21.28
C GLU A 222 5.73 0.88 -22.49
N ALA A 223 6.86 0.71 -23.17
CA ALA A 223 6.96 -0.19 -24.33
C ALA A 223 6.70 -1.67 -24.05
N ASP A 224 6.80 -2.09 -22.79
CA ASP A 224 6.55 -3.46 -22.36
C ASP A 224 5.06 -3.74 -22.07
N LEU A 225 4.21 -2.71 -22.07
CA LEU A 225 2.80 -2.73 -21.71
C LEU A 225 1.92 -2.55 -22.96
N ALA A 226 1.58 -3.67 -23.59
CA ALA A 226 0.90 -3.67 -24.90
C ALA A 226 -0.50 -3.05 -24.87
N ASP A 227 -1.26 -3.25 -23.80
CA ASP A 227 -2.66 -2.83 -23.65
C ASP A 227 -2.80 -1.56 -22.79
N LEU A 228 -1.72 -0.81 -22.60
CA LEU A 228 -1.74 0.43 -21.83
C LEU A 228 -2.59 1.50 -22.52
N GLU A 229 -3.60 2.00 -21.83
CA GLU A 229 -4.41 3.13 -22.28
C GLU A 229 -3.64 4.44 -22.05
N LYS A 230 -2.87 4.85 -23.06
CA LYS A 230 -1.94 6.01 -22.98
C LYS A 230 -2.64 7.32 -22.66
N GLU A 231 -3.91 7.44 -23.02
CA GLU A 231 -4.76 8.59 -22.71
C GLU A 231 -5.18 8.68 -21.24
N LYS A 232 -4.87 7.69 -20.43
CA LYS A 232 -5.09 7.71 -18.98
C LYS A 232 -3.83 8.00 -18.17
N VAL A 233 -2.64 7.97 -18.77
CA VAL A 233 -1.35 8.08 -18.06
C VAL A 233 -0.65 9.39 -18.34
N GLY A 234 0.21 9.81 -17.40
CA GLY A 234 0.97 11.05 -17.48
C GLY A 234 0.22 12.26 -16.95
N GLU A 235 0.95 13.32 -16.65
CA GLU A 235 0.43 14.56 -16.07
C GLU A 235 -0.66 15.22 -16.92
N SER A 236 -0.48 15.21 -18.26
CA SER A 236 -1.44 15.80 -19.20
C SER A 236 -2.80 15.12 -19.21
N ASN A 237 -2.87 13.87 -18.79
CA ASN A 237 -4.08 13.03 -18.78
C ASN A 237 -4.66 12.85 -17.38
N ALA A 238 -4.00 13.38 -16.35
CA ALA A 238 -4.48 13.33 -14.98
C ALA A 238 -5.81 14.07 -14.81
N LYS A 239 -6.81 13.40 -14.22
CA LYS A 239 -8.14 13.97 -13.95
C LYS A 239 -8.17 14.81 -12.67
N VAL A 240 -7.15 14.66 -11.83
CA VAL A 240 -6.97 15.39 -10.57
C VAL A 240 -5.76 16.28 -10.70
N GLN A 241 -5.94 17.58 -10.42
CA GLN A 241 -4.87 18.57 -10.43
C GLN A 241 -4.68 19.16 -9.04
N ILE A 242 -3.45 19.22 -8.56
CA ILE A 242 -3.10 19.93 -7.33
C ILE A 242 -3.10 21.42 -7.63
N VAL A 243 -4.06 22.16 -7.06
CA VAL A 243 -4.19 23.60 -7.27
C VAL A 243 -3.21 24.39 -6.40
N LYS A 244 -2.98 23.94 -5.15
CA LYS A 244 -2.09 24.62 -4.21
C LYS A 244 -1.68 23.68 -3.09
N LEU A 245 -0.43 23.75 -2.69
CA LEU A 245 0.10 23.20 -1.46
C LEU A 245 0.31 24.33 -0.45
N TYR A 246 0.10 24.05 0.83
CA TYR A 246 0.36 25.01 1.90
C TYR A 246 0.69 24.26 3.20
N GLU A 247 1.50 24.88 4.03
CA GLU A 247 1.75 24.38 5.37
C GLU A 247 0.55 24.71 6.28
N PRO A 248 0.10 23.77 7.11
CA PRO A 248 -0.97 24.07 8.07
C PRO A 248 -0.49 25.15 9.03
N ALA A 249 -1.41 26.05 9.44
CA ALA A 249 -1.11 27.06 10.44
C ALA A 249 -0.62 26.40 11.73
N LYS A 250 0.48 26.92 12.29
CA LYS A 250 0.99 26.43 13.58
C LYS A 250 -0.09 26.67 14.64
N LYS A 251 -0.39 25.61 15.39
CA LYS A 251 -1.32 25.74 16.52
C LYS A 251 -0.70 26.65 17.56
N GLU A 252 -1.48 27.60 18.06
CA GLU A 252 -1.09 28.41 19.20
C GLU A 252 -0.98 27.52 20.45
N ALA A 253 -0.21 28.02 21.44
CA ALA A 253 -0.10 27.32 22.72
C ALA A 253 -1.48 27.22 23.38
N GLY A 254 -1.82 26.06 23.87
CA GLY A 254 -3.07 25.82 24.57
C GLY A 254 -3.13 26.60 25.89
N ILE A 255 -4.33 26.77 26.45
CA ILE A 255 -4.53 27.41 27.74
C ILE A 255 -4.19 26.41 28.85
N LYS A 256 -3.27 26.80 29.74
CA LYS A 256 -3.00 26.05 30.97
C LYS A 256 -3.98 26.52 32.04
N ILE A 257 -4.78 25.60 32.57
CA ILE A 257 -5.71 25.84 33.63
C ILE A 257 -5.09 25.30 34.91
N GLN A 258 -4.85 26.19 35.88
CA GLN A 258 -4.32 25.82 37.18
C GLN A 258 -4.99 26.72 38.22
N GLU A 259 -5.94 26.14 38.96
CA GLU A 259 -6.65 26.78 40.07
C GLU A 259 -6.11 26.22 41.40
N GLU A 260 -6.66 26.69 42.55
CA GLU A 260 -6.21 26.29 43.87
C GLU A 260 -6.42 24.79 44.13
N THR A 261 -7.50 24.21 43.58
CA THR A 261 -7.80 22.77 43.71
C THR A 261 -7.88 22.10 42.32
N PRO A 262 -7.65 20.79 42.28
CA PRO A 262 -7.86 20.01 41.03
C PRO A 262 -9.31 20.05 40.54
N GLU A 263 -10.28 20.08 41.48
CA GLU A 263 -11.70 20.19 41.21
C GLU A 263 -12.06 21.49 40.52
N ASP A 264 -11.54 22.63 41.01
CA ASP A 264 -11.78 23.97 40.43
C ASP A 264 -11.16 24.04 39.02
N SER A 265 -9.97 23.46 38.85
CA SER A 265 -9.32 23.36 37.54
C SER A 265 -10.17 22.56 36.53
N ALA A 266 -10.76 21.46 36.98
CA ALA A 266 -11.64 20.62 36.15
C ALA A 266 -12.93 21.34 35.79
N ILE A 267 -13.58 22.01 36.74
CA ILE A 267 -14.80 22.80 36.53
C ILE A 267 -14.55 23.90 35.47
N LYS A 268 -13.45 24.62 35.60
CA LYS A 268 -13.08 25.67 34.64
C LYS A 268 -12.80 25.09 33.24
N ALA A 269 -12.09 23.97 33.18
CA ALA A 269 -11.83 23.29 31.90
C ALA A 269 -13.12 22.87 31.19
N VAL A 270 -14.05 22.25 31.92
CA VAL A 270 -15.36 21.82 31.38
C VAL A 270 -16.19 23.03 30.92
N ALA A 271 -16.22 24.11 31.70
CA ALA A 271 -16.91 25.34 31.31
C ALA A 271 -16.36 25.91 29.99
N MET A 272 -15.04 26.00 29.85
CA MET A 272 -14.39 26.47 28.62
C MET A 272 -14.67 25.55 27.42
N MET A 273 -14.71 24.22 27.63
CA MET A 273 -15.04 23.27 26.56
C MET A 273 -16.50 23.41 26.13
N ALA A 274 -17.42 23.63 27.07
CA ALA A 274 -18.83 23.86 26.78
C ALA A 274 -19.04 25.17 25.99
N ASP A 275 -18.35 26.27 26.41
CA ASP A 275 -18.38 27.55 25.70
C ASP A 275 -17.84 27.42 24.27
N ALA A 276 -16.79 26.61 24.08
CA ALA A 276 -16.23 26.29 22.78
C ALA A 276 -17.06 25.27 21.97
N LYS A 277 -18.17 24.78 22.50
CA LYS A 277 -19.06 23.78 21.88
C LYS A 277 -18.32 22.50 21.43
N VAL A 278 -17.42 22.00 22.28
CA VAL A 278 -16.69 20.76 22.02
C VAL A 278 -17.56 19.53 22.27
N PHE A 279 -18.61 19.66 23.07
CA PHE A 279 -19.66 18.65 23.34
C PHE A 279 -21.02 19.32 23.56
#